data_8cd5a8bde3e1fb622eb568cf11b445ea
#
_entry.id   8cd5a8bde3e1fb622eb568cf11b445ea
#
_cell.length_a   1.000
_cell.length_b   1.000
_cell.length_c   1.000
_cell.angle_alpha   90.00
_cell.angle_beta   90.00
_cell.angle_gamma   90.00
#
_symmetry.space_group_name_H-M   'P 1'
#
loop_
_entity.id
_entity.type
_entity.pdbx_description
1 polymer ?
#
loop_
_entity_poly.entity_id
_entity_poly.type
_entity_poly.pdbx_seq_one_letter_code
_entity_poly.pdbx_strand_id
1 'polypeptide(L)'
;MPKKKQVGDVTTIGLVQMSCVPEPEKNLKKAIAGINDAAKRGAQIVCLQELFRSQYFCQTEDIQLFKLAETIPGPSTEALSKVARQKKVVIIASLFEKRAAGVYHNTAVMIDASGQIVGKYRKMHIPDDPLYYEKFYFTPGDLGFQSHDTTYGKIGTLVCWDQWFPEAARLTALGGAQFLFYPTAIGWLPDEEQEMNEAQHSAWETIQRGHAIANGVYVVVVNRVGCEGKLNFWGQSFVVDPFGRIIAKASADKEEVLVVECDLSKIEETRQNWPFLRDRRIDAYEGLRFRFGGSV
;
A
#
# COMPACT_ATOMS: atom_id res chain seq x y z
N MET A 1 21.08 -29.91 -1.52
CA MET A 1 21.90 -29.04 -2.39
C MET A 1 21.08 -27.78 -2.62
N PRO A 2 21.62 -26.56 -2.43
CA PRO A 2 20.88 -25.34 -2.75
C PRO A 2 20.60 -25.30 -4.24
N LYS A 3 19.32 -25.17 -4.62
CA LYS A 3 18.91 -24.95 -6.02
C LYS A 3 19.57 -23.64 -6.50
N LYS A 4 20.22 -23.66 -7.67
CA LYS A 4 20.68 -22.43 -8.34
C LYS A 4 19.43 -21.58 -8.60
N LYS A 5 19.44 -20.31 -8.11
CA LYS A 5 18.41 -19.33 -8.44
C LYS A 5 18.28 -19.22 -9.96
N GLN A 6 17.10 -19.46 -10.50
CA GLN A 6 16.82 -19.15 -11.90
C GLN A 6 16.67 -17.64 -12.05
N VAL A 7 17.17 -17.10 -13.14
CA VAL A 7 16.95 -15.69 -13.52
C VAL A 7 15.45 -15.56 -13.79
N GLY A 8 14.70 -14.91 -12.88
CA GLY A 8 13.24 -14.79 -12.91
C GLY A 8 12.55 -15.03 -11.56
N ASP A 9 13.27 -15.65 -10.59
CA ASP A 9 12.70 -15.91 -9.26
C ASP A 9 12.86 -14.74 -8.27
N VAL A 10 13.52 -13.65 -8.66
CA VAL A 10 13.75 -12.48 -7.80
C VAL A 10 13.11 -11.24 -8.40
N THR A 11 12.29 -10.57 -7.60
CA THR A 11 11.73 -9.26 -7.93
C THR A 11 12.27 -8.22 -6.94
N THR A 12 12.79 -7.11 -7.45
CA THR A 12 13.34 -6.03 -6.63
C THR A 12 12.30 -4.94 -6.43
N ILE A 13 11.98 -4.65 -5.16
CA ILE A 13 10.94 -3.70 -4.76
C ILE A 13 11.59 -2.40 -4.29
N GLY A 14 11.05 -1.27 -4.74
CA GLY A 14 11.38 0.07 -4.27
C GLY A 14 10.25 0.65 -3.41
N LEU A 15 10.59 1.22 -2.26
CA LEU A 15 9.68 1.97 -1.40
C LEU A 15 10.15 3.42 -1.35
N VAL A 16 9.24 4.36 -1.60
CA VAL A 16 9.56 5.80 -1.50
C VAL A 16 8.82 6.36 -0.28
N GLN A 17 9.55 6.52 0.82
CA GLN A 17 9.10 7.18 2.03
C GLN A 17 9.44 8.66 1.94
N MET A 18 8.44 9.53 1.92
CA MET A 18 8.68 10.98 1.77
C MET A 18 7.74 11.82 2.63
N SER A 19 8.18 13.03 2.97
CA SER A 19 7.33 14.09 3.51
C SER A 19 6.63 14.84 2.38
N CYS A 20 5.48 15.46 2.67
CA CYS A 20 4.76 16.27 1.70
C CYS A 20 4.72 17.74 2.12
N VAL A 21 4.77 18.61 1.12
CA VAL A 21 4.59 20.05 1.26
C VAL A 21 3.20 20.46 0.72
N PRO A 22 2.70 21.68 1.00
CA PRO A 22 1.38 22.12 0.53
C PRO A 22 1.19 22.08 -0.99
N GLU A 23 2.26 22.27 -1.75
CA GLU A 23 2.20 22.38 -3.22
C GLU A 23 2.24 21.00 -3.89
N PRO A 24 1.15 20.54 -4.53
CA PRO A 24 1.07 19.22 -5.11
C PRO A 24 2.14 18.91 -6.17
N GLU A 25 2.50 19.91 -6.96
CA GLU A 25 3.51 19.74 -8.02
C GLU A 25 4.92 19.49 -7.47
N LYS A 26 5.23 20.03 -6.30
CA LYS A 26 6.51 19.75 -5.63
C LYS A 26 6.56 18.32 -5.13
N ASN A 27 5.43 17.81 -4.58
CA ASN A 27 5.31 16.44 -4.12
C ASN A 27 5.40 15.44 -5.28
N LEU A 28 4.74 15.73 -6.41
CA LEU A 28 4.85 14.92 -7.61
C LEU A 28 6.30 14.84 -8.13
N LYS A 29 7.01 15.99 -8.18
CA LYS A 29 8.42 16.02 -8.57
C LYS A 29 9.30 15.21 -7.62
N LYS A 30 9.07 15.33 -6.31
CA LYS A 30 9.78 14.57 -5.27
C LYS A 30 9.53 13.06 -5.43
N ALA A 31 8.27 12.64 -5.60
CA ALA A 31 7.92 11.25 -5.85
C ALA A 31 8.62 10.69 -7.11
N ILE A 32 8.61 11.44 -8.21
CA ILE A 32 9.32 11.06 -9.44
C ILE A 32 10.83 10.95 -9.21
N ALA A 33 11.43 11.83 -8.42
CA ALA A 33 12.84 11.72 -8.06
C ALA A 33 13.13 10.44 -7.27
N GLY A 34 12.28 10.10 -6.29
CA GLY A 34 12.36 8.86 -5.52
C GLY A 34 12.21 7.62 -6.40
N ILE A 35 11.24 7.61 -7.34
CA ILE A 35 11.09 6.53 -8.32
C ILE A 35 12.34 6.37 -9.18
N ASN A 36 12.92 7.48 -9.65
CA ASN A 36 14.14 7.46 -10.46
C ASN A 36 15.34 6.90 -9.67
N ASP A 37 15.47 7.25 -8.39
CA ASP A 37 16.51 6.69 -7.51
C ASP A 37 16.31 5.19 -7.30
N ALA A 38 15.10 4.75 -6.96
CA ALA A 38 14.78 3.34 -6.81
C ALA A 38 15.10 2.56 -8.09
N ALA A 39 14.67 3.06 -9.25
CA ALA A 39 14.93 2.42 -10.54
C ALA A 39 16.43 2.34 -10.87
N LYS A 40 17.20 3.40 -10.57
CA LYS A 40 18.67 3.42 -10.73
C LYS A 40 19.35 2.37 -9.86
N ARG A 41 18.78 2.06 -8.69
CA ARG A 41 19.25 1.04 -7.75
C ARG A 41 18.70 -0.36 -8.04
N GLY A 42 18.00 -0.54 -9.17
CA GLY A 42 17.53 -1.85 -9.67
C GLY A 42 16.11 -2.21 -9.29
N ALA A 43 15.33 -1.32 -8.68
CA ALA A 43 13.93 -1.59 -8.38
C ALA A 43 13.13 -1.83 -9.66
N GLN A 44 12.27 -2.85 -9.65
CA GLN A 44 11.38 -3.25 -10.73
C GLN A 44 9.92 -2.84 -10.45
N ILE A 45 9.51 -2.89 -9.17
CA ILE A 45 8.21 -2.38 -8.71
C ILE A 45 8.48 -1.31 -7.66
N VAL A 46 7.92 -0.13 -7.83
CA VAL A 46 8.10 1.00 -6.90
C VAL A 46 6.74 1.41 -6.35
N CYS A 47 6.63 1.48 -5.03
CA CYS A 47 5.44 1.93 -4.34
C CYS A 47 5.66 3.28 -3.66
N LEU A 48 4.70 4.18 -3.83
CA LEU A 48 4.60 5.46 -3.14
C LEU A 48 3.67 5.32 -1.93
N GLN A 49 3.75 6.26 -1.00
CA GLN A 49 2.83 6.36 0.13
C GLN A 49 1.41 6.75 -0.28
N GLU A 50 0.46 6.62 0.64
CA GLU A 50 -0.93 7.05 0.46
C GLU A 50 -1.03 8.55 0.19
N LEU A 51 -1.89 8.96 -0.78
CA LEU A 51 -2.18 10.36 -1.13
C LEU A 51 -0.91 11.21 -1.30
N PHE A 52 0.11 10.64 -1.93
CA PHE A 52 1.47 11.19 -2.00
C PHE A 52 1.55 12.60 -2.60
N ARG A 53 0.54 13.02 -3.34
CA ARG A 53 0.57 14.29 -4.07
C ARG A 53 0.31 15.52 -3.20
N SER A 54 -0.29 15.34 -2.02
CA SER A 54 -0.63 16.42 -1.10
C SER A 54 -0.17 16.12 0.32
N GLN A 55 -0.10 17.15 1.15
CA GLN A 55 -0.17 16.90 2.58
C GLN A 55 -1.45 16.14 2.91
N TYR A 56 -1.46 15.43 4.03
CA TYR A 56 -2.61 14.65 4.48
C TYR A 56 -3.73 15.60 4.93
N PHE A 57 -4.63 15.89 4.03
CA PHE A 57 -5.67 16.91 4.18
C PHE A 57 -6.86 16.45 5.03
N CYS A 58 -7.00 15.16 5.29
CA CYS A 58 -8.16 14.62 6.03
C CYS A 58 -8.12 14.94 7.54
N GLN A 59 -7.20 15.80 7.99
CA GLN A 59 -7.18 16.30 9.36
C GLN A 59 -8.31 17.29 9.66
N THR A 60 -8.98 17.80 8.62
CA THR A 60 -10.11 18.75 8.71
C THR A 60 -11.17 18.40 7.66
N GLU A 61 -12.40 18.80 7.90
CA GLU A 61 -13.50 18.75 6.93
C GLU A 61 -13.62 20.10 6.22
N ASP A 62 -12.96 20.22 5.06
CA ASP A 62 -12.95 21.47 4.26
C ASP A 62 -13.28 21.17 2.79
N ILE A 63 -14.43 21.69 2.32
CA ILE A 63 -14.88 21.54 0.93
C ILE A 63 -13.88 22.12 -0.10
N GLN A 64 -13.02 23.06 0.29
CA GLN A 64 -12.02 23.64 -0.61
C GLN A 64 -10.94 22.61 -1.00
N LEU A 65 -10.75 21.58 -0.19
CA LEU A 65 -9.73 20.55 -0.44
C LEU A 65 -10.15 19.54 -1.50
N PHE A 66 -11.44 19.50 -1.89
CA PHE A 66 -11.88 18.70 -3.06
C PHE A 66 -11.21 19.12 -4.38
N LYS A 67 -10.67 20.34 -4.45
CA LYS A 67 -9.88 20.80 -5.60
C LYS A 67 -8.56 20.06 -5.80
N LEU A 68 -8.09 19.31 -4.78
CA LEU A 68 -6.90 18.46 -4.88
C LEU A 68 -7.17 17.17 -5.66
N ALA A 69 -8.45 16.82 -5.88
CA ALA A 69 -8.81 15.59 -6.57
C ALA A 69 -8.55 15.70 -8.09
N GLU A 70 -8.12 14.60 -8.67
CA GLU A 70 -7.88 14.44 -10.11
C GLU A 70 -8.73 13.30 -10.67
N THR A 71 -8.97 13.32 -11.97
CA THR A 71 -9.49 12.15 -12.68
C THR A 71 -8.41 11.07 -12.80
N ILE A 72 -8.81 9.82 -12.97
CA ILE A 72 -7.92 8.71 -13.33
C ILE A 72 -8.44 8.06 -14.62
N PRO A 73 -7.71 8.20 -15.76
CA PRO A 73 -6.44 8.92 -15.96
C PRO A 73 -6.55 10.42 -15.73
N GLY A 74 -5.41 11.02 -15.36
CA GLY A 74 -5.27 12.46 -15.11
C GLY A 74 -3.80 12.86 -14.98
N PRO A 75 -3.52 14.13 -14.62
CA PRO A 75 -2.17 14.69 -14.70
C PRO A 75 -1.09 13.88 -13.97
N SER A 76 -1.38 13.41 -12.76
CA SER A 76 -0.42 12.60 -11.99
C SER A 76 -0.19 11.24 -12.63
N THR A 77 -1.25 10.54 -13.04
CA THR A 77 -1.11 9.22 -13.68
C THR A 77 -0.40 9.32 -15.04
N GLU A 78 -0.62 10.38 -15.80
CA GLU A 78 0.08 10.63 -17.07
C GLU A 78 1.59 10.86 -16.85
N ALA A 79 1.94 11.66 -15.82
CA ALA A 79 3.34 11.89 -15.48
C ALA A 79 4.02 10.58 -15.03
N LEU A 80 3.38 9.82 -14.14
CA LEU A 80 3.89 8.55 -13.65
C LEU A 80 3.97 7.48 -14.76
N SER A 81 3.02 7.44 -15.69
CA SER A 81 3.03 6.55 -16.85
C SER A 81 4.25 6.79 -17.77
N LYS A 82 4.63 8.06 -17.95
CA LYS A 82 5.85 8.41 -18.68
C LYS A 82 7.09 7.87 -17.98
N VAL A 83 7.17 8.06 -16.65
CA VAL A 83 8.30 7.58 -15.84
C VAL A 83 8.35 6.05 -15.83
N ALA A 84 7.23 5.36 -15.61
CA ALA A 84 7.13 3.90 -15.65
C ALA A 84 7.71 3.33 -16.96
N ARG A 85 7.28 3.87 -18.10
CA ARG A 85 7.77 3.47 -19.43
C ARG A 85 9.26 3.76 -19.63
N GLN A 86 9.71 4.95 -19.22
CA GLN A 86 11.11 5.36 -19.41
C GLN A 86 12.07 4.54 -18.55
N LYS A 87 11.66 4.21 -17.32
CA LYS A 87 12.50 3.47 -16.36
C LYS A 87 12.25 1.97 -16.41
N LYS A 88 11.23 1.52 -17.13
CA LYS A 88 10.79 0.12 -17.20
C LYS A 88 10.49 -0.44 -15.80
N VAL A 89 9.75 0.32 -15.00
CA VAL A 89 9.31 -0.05 -13.65
C VAL A 89 7.80 -0.05 -13.54
N VAL A 90 7.25 -0.92 -12.71
CA VAL A 90 5.87 -0.86 -12.27
C VAL A 90 5.78 0.20 -11.16
N ILE A 91 4.75 1.04 -11.19
CA ILE A 91 4.54 2.07 -10.17
C ILE A 91 3.17 1.85 -9.51
N ILE A 92 3.16 1.87 -8.17
CA ILE A 92 1.95 1.87 -7.36
C ILE A 92 1.84 3.24 -6.69
N ALA A 93 0.72 3.93 -6.93
CA ALA A 93 0.49 5.29 -6.43
C ALA A 93 -0.94 5.49 -5.95
N SER A 94 -1.13 6.00 -4.73
CA SER A 94 -2.43 6.36 -4.17
C SER A 94 -2.73 7.83 -4.43
N LEU A 95 -3.94 8.11 -4.92
CA LEU A 95 -4.40 9.42 -5.37
C LEU A 95 -5.81 9.74 -4.86
N PHE A 96 -6.11 11.03 -4.75
CA PHE A 96 -7.47 11.52 -4.55
C PHE A 96 -8.20 11.52 -5.91
N GLU A 97 -9.01 10.48 -6.17
CA GLU A 97 -9.74 10.32 -7.43
C GLU A 97 -11.03 11.13 -7.42
N LYS A 98 -11.22 11.98 -8.42
CA LYS A 98 -12.53 12.53 -8.81
C LYS A 98 -13.13 11.61 -9.87
N ARG A 99 -14.02 10.71 -9.46
CA ARG A 99 -14.69 9.78 -10.37
C ARG A 99 -15.81 10.42 -11.17
N ALA A 100 -16.60 11.25 -10.50
CA ALA A 100 -17.72 11.99 -11.06
C ALA A 100 -18.03 13.21 -10.19
N ALA A 101 -18.97 14.04 -10.60
CA ALA A 101 -19.43 15.14 -9.77
C ALA A 101 -20.01 14.61 -8.45
N GLY A 102 -19.43 15.04 -7.32
CA GLY A 102 -19.82 14.61 -5.98
C GLY A 102 -19.38 13.19 -5.58
N VAL A 103 -18.63 12.47 -6.41
CA VAL A 103 -18.16 11.10 -6.12
C VAL A 103 -16.63 11.04 -6.17
N TYR A 104 -16.02 10.80 -5.03
CA TYR A 104 -14.58 10.81 -4.85
C TYR A 104 -14.10 9.56 -4.11
N HIS A 105 -12.87 9.13 -4.40
CA HIS A 105 -12.27 7.96 -3.76
C HIS A 105 -10.79 8.21 -3.42
N ASN A 106 -10.31 7.50 -2.41
CA ASN A 106 -8.88 7.26 -2.23
C ASN A 106 -8.53 6.03 -3.08
N THR A 107 -7.76 6.24 -4.15
CA THR A 107 -7.55 5.23 -5.19
C THR A 107 -6.08 4.95 -5.42
N ALA A 108 -5.67 3.70 -5.25
CA ALA A 108 -4.37 3.24 -5.70
C ALA A 108 -4.44 2.80 -7.17
N VAL A 109 -3.49 3.25 -7.97
CA VAL A 109 -3.31 2.85 -9.37
C VAL A 109 -2.07 1.99 -9.51
N MET A 110 -2.15 0.97 -10.36
CA MET A 110 -1.03 0.13 -10.76
C MET A 110 -0.69 0.45 -12.21
N ILE A 111 0.48 1.06 -12.42
CA ILE A 111 0.99 1.46 -13.73
C ILE A 111 2.11 0.49 -14.10
N ASP A 112 1.91 -0.30 -15.15
CA ASP A 112 2.90 -1.28 -15.58
C ASP A 112 4.14 -0.62 -16.22
N ALA A 113 5.20 -1.39 -16.39
CA ALA A 113 6.46 -0.96 -17.01
C ALA A 113 6.28 -0.48 -18.48
N SER A 114 5.17 -0.83 -19.12
CA SER A 114 4.73 -0.28 -20.40
C SER A 114 4.19 1.15 -20.31
N GLY A 115 3.92 1.65 -19.09
CA GLY A 115 3.25 2.91 -18.82
C GLY A 115 1.72 2.84 -18.92
N GLN A 116 1.14 1.66 -19.04
CA GLN A 116 -0.31 1.46 -19.03
C GLN A 116 -0.80 1.27 -17.59
N ILE A 117 -1.98 1.82 -17.26
CA ILE A 117 -2.69 1.51 -16.02
C ILE A 117 -3.30 0.12 -16.20
N VAL A 118 -2.77 -0.86 -15.47
CA VAL A 118 -3.22 -2.26 -15.51
C VAL A 118 -4.19 -2.61 -14.39
N GLY A 119 -4.34 -1.71 -13.41
CA GLY A 119 -5.28 -1.91 -12.32
C GLY A 119 -5.56 -0.64 -11.54
N LYS A 120 -6.71 -0.68 -10.84
CA LYS A 120 -7.10 0.32 -9.82
C LYS A 120 -7.70 -0.40 -8.63
N TYR A 121 -7.41 0.12 -7.45
CA TYR A 121 -8.07 -0.27 -6.21
C TYR A 121 -8.59 0.99 -5.52
N ARG A 122 -9.88 1.04 -5.19
CA ARG A 122 -10.49 2.08 -4.38
C ARG A 122 -10.58 1.61 -2.94
N LYS A 123 -10.01 2.36 -2.02
CA LYS A 123 -9.99 2.04 -0.58
C LYS A 123 -11.37 1.64 -0.09
N MET A 124 -11.49 0.42 0.40
CA MET A 124 -12.78 -0.16 0.81
C MET A 124 -13.17 0.28 2.22
N HIS A 125 -12.19 0.30 3.13
CA HIS A 125 -12.42 0.68 4.52
C HIS A 125 -11.96 2.12 4.73
N ILE A 126 -12.90 3.00 5.03
CA ILE A 126 -12.66 4.44 5.19
C ILE A 126 -12.71 4.78 6.67
N PRO A 127 -11.61 5.27 7.28
CA PRO A 127 -11.59 5.70 8.68
C PRO A 127 -12.39 6.98 8.91
N ASP A 128 -12.74 7.20 10.17
CA ASP A 128 -13.41 8.41 10.64
C ASP A 128 -13.01 8.69 12.08
N ASP A 129 -11.72 8.68 12.32
CA ASP A 129 -11.13 8.95 13.64
C ASP A 129 -10.64 10.40 13.73
N PRO A 130 -10.37 10.93 14.94
CA PRO A 130 -9.79 12.25 15.11
C PRO A 130 -8.53 12.45 14.23
N LEU A 131 -8.51 13.53 13.45
CA LEU A 131 -7.49 13.87 12.45
C LEU A 131 -7.42 12.92 11.23
N TYR A 132 -8.34 11.96 11.11
CA TYR A 132 -8.49 11.05 9.97
C TYR A 132 -9.93 11.06 9.45
N TYR A 133 -10.49 12.26 9.19
CA TYR A 133 -11.88 12.47 8.73
C TYR A 133 -12.05 12.10 7.25
N GLU A 134 -11.66 10.89 6.88
CA GLU A 134 -11.66 10.45 5.48
C GLU A 134 -13.07 10.25 4.93
N LYS A 135 -14.06 9.93 5.76
CA LYS A 135 -15.46 9.78 5.33
C LYS A 135 -16.07 11.05 4.78
N PHE A 136 -15.57 12.22 5.17
CA PHE A 136 -15.99 13.49 4.59
C PHE A 136 -15.62 13.58 3.11
N TYR A 137 -14.50 13.00 2.70
CA TYR A 137 -13.95 13.12 1.35
C TYR A 137 -14.25 11.92 0.47
N PHE A 138 -14.23 10.69 1.00
CA PHE A 138 -14.16 9.49 0.19
C PHE A 138 -15.40 8.63 0.29
N THR A 139 -15.93 8.27 -0.87
CA THR A 139 -16.87 7.15 -1.02
C THR A 139 -16.10 5.84 -0.85
N PRO A 140 -16.62 4.86 -0.08
CA PRO A 140 -16.04 3.52 -0.02
C PRO A 140 -15.83 2.89 -1.40
N GLY A 141 -14.79 2.08 -1.52
CA GLY A 141 -14.44 1.41 -2.77
C GLY A 141 -15.52 0.43 -3.25
N ASP A 142 -15.64 0.30 -4.57
CA ASP A 142 -16.65 -0.52 -5.24
C ASP A 142 -16.06 -1.48 -6.28
N LEU A 143 -14.74 -1.64 -6.30
CA LEU A 143 -14.04 -2.54 -7.23
C LEU A 143 -13.75 -3.91 -6.64
N GLY A 144 -13.98 -4.09 -5.33
CA GLY A 144 -13.64 -5.31 -4.61
C GLY A 144 -12.13 -5.47 -4.37
N PHE A 145 -11.77 -6.63 -3.83
CA PHE A 145 -10.38 -6.99 -3.54
C PHE A 145 -9.81 -7.79 -4.70
N GLN A 146 -8.87 -7.21 -5.43
CA GLN A 146 -8.32 -7.78 -6.66
C GLN A 146 -6.80 -7.85 -6.63
N SER A 147 -6.25 -8.73 -7.45
CA SER A 147 -4.84 -8.76 -7.79
C SER A 147 -4.67 -8.57 -9.28
N HIS A 148 -3.57 -7.93 -9.68
CA HIS A 148 -3.32 -7.52 -11.06
C HIS A 148 -1.98 -8.08 -11.55
N ASP A 149 -1.98 -8.61 -12.76
CA ASP A 149 -0.75 -9.05 -13.40
C ASP A 149 0.06 -7.83 -13.88
N THR A 150 1.36 -7.85 -13.59
CA THR A 150 2.31 -6.84 -14.06
C THR A 150 3.52 -7.50 -14.69
N THR A 151 4.37 -6.71 -15.35
CA THR A 151 5.61 -7.21 -15.96
C THR A 151 6.51 -7.98 -14.96
N TYR A 152 6.45 -7.66 -13.64
CA TYR A 152 7.39 -8.20 -12.65
C TYR A 152 6.73 -9.00 -11.53
N GLY A 153 5.49 -9.41 -11.71
CA GLY A 153 4.77 -10.26 -10.78
C GLY A 153 3.33 -9.84 -10.60
N LYS A 154 2.57 -10.69 -9.93
CA LYS A 154 1.17 -10.44 -9.62
C LYS A 154 1.06 -9.72 -8.28
N ILE A 155 0.46 -8.53 -8.29
CA ILE A 155 0.38 -7.64 -7.13
C ILE A 155 -1.05 -7.40 -6.69
N GLY A 156 -1.27 -7.29 -5.40
CA GLY A 156 -2.47 -6.76 -4.78
C GLY A 156 -2.15 -5.46 -4.08
N THR A 157 -3.07 -4.50 -4.13
CA THR A 157 -2.90 -3.23 -3.44
C THR A 157 -4.11 -2.97 -2.56
N LEU A 158 -3.84 -2.63 -1.32
CA LEU A 158 -4.78 -2.23 -0.28
C LEU A 158 -4.27 -0.90 0.29
N VAL A 159 -5.14 -0.05 0.82
CA VAL A 159 -4.72 1.30 1.22
C VAL A 159 -4.98 1.54 2.71
N CYS A 160 -3.92 1.85 3.44
CA CYS A 160 -3.90 2.33 4.82
C CYS A 160 -4.86 1.57 5.75
N TRP A 161 -6.06 2.09 6.03
CA TRP A 161 -7.04 1.49 6.95
C TRP A 161 -7.42 0.06 6.60
N ASP A 162 -7.35 -0.33 5.33
CA ASP A 162 -7.54 -1.74 4.90
C ASP A 162 -6.56 -2.71 5.59
N GLN A 163 -5.43 -2.20 6.07
CA GLN A 163 -4.40 -3.00 6.74
C GLN A 163 -4.88 -3.68 8.04
N TRP A 164 -5.94 -3.17 8.66
CA TRP A 164 -6.50 -3.74 9.87
C TRP A 164 -7.45 -4.93 9.64
N PHE A 165 -7.81 -5.18 8.38
CA PHE A 165 -8.82 -6.17 8.00
C PHE A 165 -8.20 -7.41 7.35
N PRO A 166 -8.09 -8.55 8.08
CA PRO A 166 -7.54 -9.79 7.55
C PRO A 166 -8.27 -10.30 6.31
N GLU A 167 -9.57 -10.03 6.20
CA GLU A 167 -10.39 -10.42 5.05
C GLU A 167 -9.91 -9.77 3.76
N ALA A 168 -9.53 -8.48 3.81
CA ALA A 168 -9.00 -7.75 2.67
C ALA A 168 -7.71 -8.38 2.15
N ALA A 169 -6.77 -8.64 3.06
CA ALA A 169 -5.51 -9.31 2.75
C ALA A 169 -5.74 -10.72 2.18
N ARG A 170 -6.64 -11.49 2.81
CA ARG A 170 -6.97 -12.85 2.38
C ARG A 170 -7.58 -12.89 0.99
N LEU A 171 -8.59 -12.09 0.73
CA LEU A 171 -9.28 -12.05 -0.56
C LEU A 171 -8.33 -11.64 -1.68
N THR A 172 -7.49 -10.63 -1.45
CA THR A 172 -6.48 -10.18 -2.41
C THR A 172 -5.43 -11.28 -2.67
N ALA A 173 -4.95 -11.96 -1.63
CA ALA A 173 -3.99 -13.05 -1.78
C ALA A 173 -4.59 -14.27 -2.51
N LEU A 174 -5.86 -14.58 -2.29
CA LEU A 174 -6.59 -15.62 -3.01
C LEU A 174 -6.76 -15.30 -4.50
N GLY A 175 -6.76 -14.01 -4.87
CA GLY A 175 -6.66 -13.56 -6.26
C GLY A 175 -5.32 -13.89 -6.93
N GLY A 176 -4.37 -14.47 -6.19
CA GLY A 176 -3.05 -14.90 -6.68
C GLY A 176 -1.94 -13.88 -6.47
N ALA A 177 -2.14 -12.84 -5.66
CA ALA A 177 -1.10 -11.87 -5.35
C ALA A 177 0.15 -12.55 -4.75
N GLN A 178 1.32 -12.18 -5.25
CA GLN A 178 2.63 -12.53 -4.71
C GLN A 178 3.11 -11.47 -3.72
N PHE A 179 2.66 -10.24 -3.93
CA PHE A 179 2.91 -9.07 -3.09
C PHE A 179 1.59 -8.42 -2.70
N LEU A 180 1.46 -8.05 -1.43
CA LEU A 180 0.43 -7.14 -0.94
C LEU A 180 1.09 -5.80 -0.62
N PHE A 181 0.70 -4.75 -1.33
CA PHE A 181 1.19 -3.39 -1.10
C PHE A 181 0.19 -2.59 -0.28
N TYR A 182 0.70 -1.85 0.68
CA TYR A 182 -0.06 -0.96 1.54
C TYR A 182 0.52 0.46 1.51
N PRO A 183 0.16 1.29 0.51
CA PRO A 183 0.31 2.74 0.63
C PRO A 183 -0.41 3.23 1.88
N THR A 184 0.29 3.94 2.76
CA THR A 184 -0.20 4.26 4.10
C THR A 184 0.10 5.71 4.47
N ALA A 185 -0.73 6.29 5.35
CA ALA A 185 -0.53 7.55 6.06
C ALA A 185 -0.97 7.34 7.51
N ILE A 186 -0.04 6.92 8.36
CA ILE A 186 -0.28 6.67 9.78
C ILE A 186 0.85 7.28 10.62
N GLY A 187 0.51 7.88 11.76
CA GLY A 187 1.46 8.58 12.61
C GLY A 187 1.00 8.67 14.05
N TRP A 188 1.82 9.33 14.86
CA TRP A 188 1.55 9.60 16.25
C TRP A 188 0.42 10.62 16.39
N LEU A 189 -0.56 10.34 17.26
CA LEU A 189 -1.59 11.28 17.63
C LEU A 189 -1.05 12.20 18.75
N PRO A 190 -1.17 13.53 18.61
CA PRO A 190 -0.53 14.47 19.52
C PRO A 190 -1.08 14.43 20.95
N ASP A 191 -2.35 14.06 21.08
CA ASP A 191 -3.06 14.05 22.38
C ASP A 191 -3.16 12.63 22.98
N GLU A 192 -2.49 11.65 22.36
CA GLU A 192 -2.49 10.27 22.81
C GLU A 192 -1.35 10.03 23.81
N GLU A 193 -1.60 9.21 24.84
CA GLU A 193 -0.56 8.77 25.76
C GLU A 193 0.53 7.96 25.06
N GLN A 194 1.78 8.11 25.51
CA GLN A 194 2.93 7.45 24.88
C GLN A 194 2.74 5.92 24.80
N GLU A 195 2.26 5.30 25.88
CA GLU A 195 2.01 3.85 25.92
C GLU A 195 1.02 3.41 24.82
N MET A 196 -0.05 4.19 24.60
CA MET A 196 -1.04 3.89 23.59
C MET A 196 -0.46 4.09 22.17
N ASN A 197 0.30 5.16 21.93
CA ASN A 197 1.00 5.38 20.67
C ASN A 197 1.95 4.22 20.34
N GLU A 198 2.74 3.76 21.32
CA GLU A 198 3.64 2.62 21.17
C GLU A 198 2.87 1.33 20.86
N ALA A 199 1.75 1.10 21.55
CA ALA A 199 0.88 -0.05 21.30
C ALA A 199 0.27 -0.02 19.89
N GLN A 200 -0.19 1.12 19.42
CA GLN A 200 -0.71 1.29 18.05
C GLN A 200 0.35 1.02 16.99
N HIS A 201 1.57 1.54 17.17
CA HIS A 201 2.68 1.27 16.27
C HIS A 201 3.06 -0.22 16.24
N SER A 202 3.12 -0.86 17.41
CA SER A 202 3.39 -2.30 17.52
C SER A 202 2.30 -3.14 16.88
N ALA A 203 1.03 -2.77 17.08
CA ALA A 203 -0.11 -3.42 16.43
C ALA A 203 -0.06 -3.30 14.90
N TRP A 204 0.29 -2.11 14.38
CA TRP A 204 0.45 -1.85 12.96
C TRP A 204 1.50 -2.75 12.30
N GLU A 205 2.67 -2.90 12.91
CA GLU A 205 3.70 -3.81 12.41
C GLU A 205 3.26 -5.27 12.52
N THR A 206 2.65 -5.63 13.64
CA THR A 206 2.23 -7.01 13.93
C THR A 206 1.17 -7.50 12.95
N ILE A 207 0.14 -6.70 12.66
CA ILE A 207 -0.93 -7.11 11.73
C ILE A 207 -0.42 -7.30 10.31
N GLN A 208 0.50 -6.45 9.84
CA GLN A 208 1.13 -6.56 8.53
C GLN A 208 1.95 -7.85 8.40
N ARG A 209 2.72 -8.17 9.44
CA ARG A 209 3.45 -9.45 9.53
C ARG A 209 2.50 -10.64 9.56
N GLY A 210 1.37 -10.50 10.27
CA GLY A 210 0.31 -11.50 10.29
C GLY A 210 -0.26 -11.78 8.91
N HIS A 211 -0.47 -10.74 8.09
CA HIS A 211 -0.94 -10.92 6.70
C HIS A 211 0.07 -11.69 5.84
N ALA A 212 1.37 -11.39 5.98
CA ALA A 212 2.41 -12.12 5.26
C ALA A 212 2.39 -13.62 5.63
N ILE A 213 2.39 -13.94 6.93
CA ILE A 213 2.37 -15.30 7.45
C ILE A 213 1.13 -16.06 6.99
N ALA A 214 -0.06 -15.50 7.26
CA ALA A 214 -1.33 -16.16 7.02
C ALA A 214 -1.59 -16.47 5.54
N ASN A 215 -0.98 -15.70 4.63
CA ASN A 215 -1.16 -15.85 3.19
C ASN A 215 0.06 -16.42 2.46
N GLY A 216 1.22 -16.51 3.12
CA GLY A 216 2.48 -16.94 2.52
C GLY A 216 2.87 -16.05 1.33
N VAL A 217 2.84 -14.72 1.50
CA VAL A 217 3.15 -13.71 0.48
C VAL A 217 4.07 -12.64 1.05
N TYR A 218 4.70 -11.86 0.17
CA TYR A 218 5.38 -10.65 0.61
C TYR A 218 4.37 -9.55 0.96
N VAL A 219 4.66 -8.79 2.02
CA VAL A 219 3.91 -7.58 2.38
C VAL A 219 4.84 -6.38 2.32
N VAL A 220 4.42 -5.32 1.64
CA VAL A 220 5.18 -4.10 1.40
C VAL A 220 4.38 -2.91 1.89
N VAL A 221 4.88 -2.25 2.92
CA VAL A 221 4.20 -1.14 3.58
C VAL A 221 4.97 0.15 3.33
N VAL A 222 4.31 1.14 2.75
CA VAL A 222 4.94 2.42 2.42
C VAL A 222 4.20 3.54 3.13
N ASN A 223 4.82 4.04 4.20
CA ASN A 223 4.26 5.12 5.00
C ASN A 223 4.89 6.46 4.63
N ARG A 224 4.20 7.54 4.95
CA ARG A 224 4.77 8.89 4.89
C ARG A 224 5.57 9.21 6.16
N VAL A 225 6.38 10.26 6.14
CA VAL A 225 7.24 10.67 7.24
C VAL A 225 7.15 12.17 7.47
N GLY A 226 7.36 12.59 8.73
CA GLY A 226 7.43 13.98 9.13
C GLY A 226 6.10 14.59 9.56
N CYS A 227 6.18 15.85 10.01
CA CYS A 227 5.03 16.56 10.57
C CYS A 227 4.21 17.23 9.46
N GLU A 228 2.92 16.98 9.46
CA GLU A 228 1.95 17.66 8.60
C GLU A 228 0.75 18.08 9.47
N GLY A 229 0.55 19.37 9.62
CA GLY A 229 -0.46 19.90 10.53
C GLY A 229 -0.25 19.41 11.97
N LYS A 230 -1.21 18.67 12.51
CA LYS A 230 -1.16 18.10 13.86
C LYS A 230 -0.57 16.69 13.92
N LEU A 231 -0.48 15.98 12.79
CA LEU A 231 0.03 14.62 12.74
C LEU A 231 1.54 14.59 12.55
N ASN A 232 2.21 13.71 13.27
CA ASN A 232 3.60 13.35 13.05
C ASN A 232 3.67 11.92 12.52
N PHE A 233 3.82 11.77 11.22
CA PHE A 233 3.91 10.49 10.54
C PHE A 233 5.23 9.81 10.86
N TRP A 234 5.15 8.56 11.34
CA TRP A 234 6.30 7.86 11.92
C TRP A 234 7.21 7.14 10.92
N GLY A 235 6.98 7.31 9.61
CA GLY A 235 7.80 6.65 8.61
C GLY A 235 7.82 5.13 8.76
N GLN A 236 9.02 4.58 8.94
CA GLN A 236 9.25 3.15 9.18
C GLN A 236 8.61 2.22 8.14
N SER A 237 8.57 2.65 6.87
CA SER A 237 8.17 1.79 5.77
C SER A 237 8.97 0.49 5.77
N PHE A 238 8.35 -0.66 5.47
CA PHE A 238 9.04 -1.94 5.59
C PHE A 238 8.56 -2.99 4.59
N VAL A 239 9.36 -4.04 4.44
CA VAL A 239 9.05 -5.23 3.66
C VAL A 239 9.11 -6.46 4.55
N VAL A 240 8.08 -7.30 4.44
CA VAL A 240 7.94 -8.57 5.17
C VAL A 240 8.00 -9.73 4.20
N ASP A 241 8.77 -10.77 4.53
CA ASP A 241 8.83 -12.00 3.76
C ASP A 241 7.61 -12.93 4.05
N PRO A 242 7.38 -13.96 3.23
CA PRO A 242 6.23 -14.87 3.40
C PRO A 242 6.13 -15.57 4.77
N PHE A 243 7.18 -15.54 5.58
CA PHE A 243 7.20 -16.11 6.93
C PHE A 243 7.16 -15.05 8.05
N GLY A 244 6.84 -13.79 7.70
CA GLY A 244 6.62 -12.71 8.67
C GLY A 244 7.89 -12.03 9.18
N ARG A 245 9.05 -12.26 8.54
CA ARG A 245 10.29 -11.57 8.91
C ARG A 245 10.38 -10.24 8.19
N ILE A 246 10.67 -9.18 8.92
CA ILE A 246 11.00 -7.88 8.32
C ILE A 246 12.38 -8.01 7.68
N ILE A 247 12.46 -7.88 6.36
CA ILE A 247 13.71 -7.99 5.59
C ILE A 247 14.32 -6.63 5.25
N ALA A 248 13.55 -5.56 5.37
CA ALA A 248 14.03 -4.18 5.32
C ALA A 248 13.05 -3.26 6.03
N LYS A 249 13.56 -2.20 6.67
CA LYS A 249 12.78 -1.19 7.37
C LYS A 249 13.46 0.17 7.24
N ALA A 250 12.68 1.20 6.89
CA ALA A 250 13.14 2.58 6.81
C ALA A 250 13.22 3.24 8.19
N SER A 251 13.90 4.36 8.27
CA SER A 251 13.98 5.19 9.47
C SER A 251 12.62 5.81 9.83
N ALA A 252 12.50 6.23 11.08
CA ALA A 252 11.28 6.86 11.61
C ALA A 252 11.14 8.35 11.25
N ASP A 253 12.24 9.00 10.86
CA ASP A 253 12.35 10.46 10.83
C ASP A 253 12.91 11.04 9.52
N LYS A 254 13.25 10.19 8.54
CA LYS A 254 13.91 10.63 7.31
C LYS A 254 13.13 10.26 6.07
N GLU A 255 13.24 11.11 5.07
CA GLU A 255 12.91 10.73 3.69
C GLU A 255 13.91 9.69 3.22
N GLU A 256 13.41 8.58 2.68
CA GLU A 256 14.27 7.45 2.35
C GLU A 256 13.69 6.62 1.18
N VAL A 257 14.59 6.13 0.34
CA VAL A 257 14.24 5.18 -0.69
C VAL A 257 14.85 3.83 -0.32
N LEU A 258 14.02 2.84 0.00
CA LEU A 258 14.46 1.46 0.19
C LEU A 258 14.43 0.72 -1.13
N VAL A 259 15.41 -0.19 -1.34
CA VAL A 259 15.42 -1.12 -2.47
C VAL A 259 15.75 -2.51 -1.94
N VAL A 260 14.86 -3.47 -2.17
CA VAL A 260 14.89 -4.78 -1.51
C VAL A 260 14.64 -5.90 -2.52
N GLU A 261 15.51 -6.90 -2.55
CA GLU A 261 15.30 -8.11 -3.34
C GLU A 261 14.34 -9.08 -2.63
N CYS A 262 13.33 -9.54 -3.35
CA CYS A 262 12.34 -10.51 -2.90
C CYS A 262 12.44 -11.77 -3.76
N ASP A 263 12.81 -12.87 -3.14
CA ASP A 263 12.92 -14.19 -3.77
C ASP A 263 11.54 -14.86 -3.82
N LEU A 264 10.91 -14.88 -4.99
CA LEU A 264 9.56 -15.40 -5.18
C LEU A 264 9.46 -16.91 -4.92
N SER A 265 10.57 -17.65 -5.01
CA SER A 265 10.58 -19.09 -4.70
C SER A 265 10.19 -19.38 -3.24
N LYS A 266 10.42 -18.40 -2.33
CA LYS A 266 10.02 -18.50 -0.93
C LYS A 266 8.52 -18.57 -0.72
N ILE A 267 7.72 -18.03 -1.63
CA ILE A 267 6.26 -18.11 -1.57
C ILE A 267 5.83 -19.56 -1.69
N GLU A 268 6.31 -20.25 -2.72
CA GLU A 268 5.99 -21.65 -2.95
C GLU A 268 6.55 -22.55 -1.84
N GLU A 269 7.82 -22.33 -1.45
CA GLU A 269 8.45 -23.05 -0.36
C GLU A 269 7.68 -22.90 0.95
N THR A 270 7.28 -21.68 1.31
CA THR A 270 6.48 -21.42 2.52
C THR A 270 5.13 -22.11 2.46
N ARG A 271 4.41 -22.01 1.34
CA ARG A 271 3.09 -22.60 1.17
C ARG A 271 3.09 -24.14 1.09
N GLN A 272 4.20 -24.73 0.65
CA GLN A 272 4.39 -26.18 0.68
C GLN A 272 4.64 -26.71 2.10
N ASN A 273 5.51 -26.05 2.85
CA ASN A 273 5.92 -26.46 4.20
C ASN A 273 4.91 -26.06 5.28
N TRP A 274 4.20 -24.95 5.08
CA TRP A 274 3.16 -24.40 5.96
C TRP A 274 1.88 -24.17 5.14
N PRO A 275 1.07 -25.22 4.91
CA PRO A 275 0.04 -25.21 3.88
C PRO A 275 -1.27 -24.53 4.31
N PHE A 276 -1.19 -23.35 4.92
CA PHE A 276 -2.34 -22.63 5.46
C PHE A 276 -3.46 -22.41 4.44
N LEU A 277 -3.13 -22.17 3.16
CA LEU A 277 -4.15 -22.01 2.11
C LEU A 277 -4.85 -23.33 1.77
N ARG A 278 -4.12 -24.46 1.78
CA ARG A 278 -4.66 -25.80 1.49
C ARG A 278 -5.55 -26.28 2.62
N ASP A 279 -5.20 -25.95 3.86
CA ASP A 279 -5.88 -26.46 5.07
C ASP A 279 -7.09 -25.60 5.48
N ARG A 280 -7.45 -24.60 4.66
CA ARG A 280 -8.62 -23.76 4.94
C ARG A 280 -9.92 -24.57 4.94
N ARG A 281 -10.72 -24.37 5.97
CA ARG A 281 -12.06 -24.94 6.11
C ARG A 281 -13.09 -24.01 5.49
N ILE A 282 -13.06 -23.91 4.13
CA ILE A 282 -13.95 -23.01 3.38
C ILE A 282 -15.44 -23.32 3.60
N ASP A 283 -15.75 -24.54 3.98
CA ASP A 283 -17.08 -25.02 4.37
C ASP A 283 -17.60 -24.40 5.69
N ALA A 284 -16.72 -23.81 6.50
CA ALA A 284 -17.03 -23.26 7.83
C ALA A 284 -16.93 -21.73 7.92
N TYR A 285 -16.67 -21.03 6.81
CA TYR A 285 -16.41 -19.56 6.84
C TYR A 285 -17.62 -18.72 6.46
N GLU A 286 -18.81 -19.28 6.36
CA GLU A 286 -20.02 -18.53 6.01
C GLU A 286 -20.31 -17.37 6.99
N GLY A 287 -19.98 -17.55 8.27
CA GLY A 287 -20.11 -16.56 9.32
C GLY A 287 -19.36 -15.24 9.08
N LEU A 288 -18.33 -15.23 8.22
CA LEU A 288 -17.62 -14.00 7.84
C LEU A 288 -18.50 -12.97 7.11
N ARG A 289 -19.68 -13.37 6.63
CA ARG A 289 -20.65 -12.47 5.97
C ARG A 289 -21.49 -11.66 6.96
N PHE A 290 -21.43 -12.00 8.24
CA PHE A 290 -22.18 -11.30 9.30
C PHE A 290 -21.26 -10.34 10.05
N ARG A 291 -21.79 -9.17 10.41
CA ARG A 291 -21.04 -8.17 11.17
C ARG A 291 -20.72 -8.64 12.59
N PHE A 292 -21.59 -9.43 13.17
CA PHE A 292 -21.46 -10.03 14.49
C PHE A 292 -22.16 -11.40 14.49
N GLY A 293 -21.78 -12.31 15.39
CA GLY A 293 -22.37 -13.65 15.45
C GLY A 293 -23.89 -13.57 15.56
N GLY A 294 -24.57 -14.26 14.64
CA GLY A 294 -26.02 -14.40 14.59
C GLY A 294 -26.39 -15.71 13.92
N SER A 295 -27.51 -16.28 14.33
CA SER A 295 -28.14 -17.37 13.58
C SER A 295 -28.64 -16.85 12.25
N VAL A 296 -28.36 -17.59 11.18
CA VAL A 296 -29.03 -17.46 9.89
C VAL A 296 -30.51 -17.74 10.07
#